data_99384f99bf0f1dbb17a5647ace97fce7
#
_entry.id   99384f99bf0f1dbb17a5647ace97fce7
#
_cell.length_a   1.000
_cell.length_b   1.000
_cell.length_c   1.000
_cell.angle_alpha   90.00
_cell.angle_beta   90.00
_cell.angle_gamma   90.00
#
_symmetry.space_group_name_H-M   'P 1'
#
loop_
_entity.id
_entity.type
_entity.pdbx_description
1 polymer ?
#
loop_
_entity_poly.entity_id
_entity_poly.type
_entity_poly.pdbx_seq_one_letter_code
_entity_poly.pdbx_strand_id
1 'polypeptide(L)'
;MRLRLRLAAVLSVTALSSVGAAALPAVTSHDVASAAACQTQHNSVHVALSASKYPETTDHISDAVAAGQPSLLHIDRADEDAHRAASLADYPPRSGYDRDEWPMAMSREGGEGADVRYIDPSDNRGAGATVGNALEDWCEDQPFRIDIAP
;
A
#
# COMPACT_ATOMS: atom_id res chain seq x y z
N MET A 1 -46.57 -65.48 38.04
CA MET A 1 -47.00 -65.38 39.46
C MET A 1 -46.95 -63.88 39.85
N ARG A 2 -48.14 -63.36 40.04
CA ARG A 2 -48.66 -62.12 40.65
C ARG A 2 -47.85 -60.84 40.54
N LEU A 3 -48.24 -60.07 39.59
CA LEU A 3 -48.36 -58.63 39.38
C LEU A 3 -48.65 -57.83 40.67
N ARG A 4 -47.94 -56.80 41.00
CA ARG A 4 -48.47 -55.68 41.80
C ARG A 4 -48.05 -54.32 41.16
N LEU A 5 -49.00 -53.69 40.59
CA LEU A 5 -49.07 -52.33 40.08
C LEU A 5 -49.04 -51.37 41.25
N ARG A 6 -48.15 -50.38 41.24
CA ARG A 6 -48.21 -49.22 42.13
C ARG A 6 -48.22 -47.94 41.27
N LEU A 7 -49.35 -47.28 41.29
CA LEU A 7 -49.56 -45.95 40.79
C LEU A 7 -48.81 -44.97 41.71
N ALA A 8 -48.03 -44.09 41.15
CA ALA A 8 -47.52 -42.93 41.85
C ALA A 8 -47.93 -41.67 41.05
N ALA A 9 -48.70 -40.83 41.72
CA ALA A 9 -49.17 -39.57 41.21
C ALA A 9 -48.03 -38.56 41.01
N VAL A 10 -47.98 -37.97 39.83
CA VAL A 10 -47.05 -36.90 39.53
C VAL A 10 -47.77 -35.55 39.70
N LEU A 11 -47.33 -34.79 40.70
CA LEU A 11 -47.72 -33.39 40.86
C LEU A 11 -46.99 -32.55 39.80
N SER A 12 -47.75 -31.93 38.92
CA SER A 12 -47.23 -30.95 37.98
C SER A 12 -47.07 -29.58 38.69
N VAL A 13 -45.86 -29.13 38.83
CA VAL A 13 -45.55 -27.75 39.24
C VAL A 13 -45.25 -26.98 37.95
N THR A 14 -46.19 -26.13 37.54
CA THR A 14 -45.98 -25.15 36.48
C THR A 14 -45.25 -23.96 37.01
N ALA A 15 -43.92 -23.85 36.70
CA ALA A 15 -43.14 -22.65 36.92
C ALA A 15 -43.33 -21.72 35.71
N LEU A 16 -43.99 -20.60 35.93
CA LEU A 16 -44.00 -19.48 34.97
C LEU A 16 -42.62 -18.81 35.01
N SER A 17 -41.79 -19.06 34.00
CA SER A 17 -40.58 -18.30 33.77
C SER A 17 -40.92 -17.08 32.92
N SER A 18 -40.94 -15.92 33.55
CA SER A 18 -40.96 -14.64 32.86
C SER A 18 -39.61 -14.43 32.14
N VAL A 19 -39.64 -14.61 30.82
CA VAL A 19 -38.48 -14.23 29.97
C VAL A 19 -38.47 -12.70 29.88
N GLY A 20 -37.57 -12.09 30.64
CA GLY A 20 -37.25 -10.69 30.49
C GLY A 20 -36.60 -10.46 29.11
N ALA A 21 -37.26 -9.72 28.25
CA ALA A 21 -36.69 -9.27 26.99
C ALA A 21 -35.52 -8.29 27.32
N ALA A 22 -34.30 -8.79 27.26
CA ALA A 22 -33.13 -7.92 27.27
C ALA A 22 -33.14 -7.14 25.94
N ALA A 23 -33.39 -5.85 26.03
CA ALA A 23 -33.22 -4.94 24.92
C ALA A 23 -31.72 -4.95 24.54
N LEU A 24 -31.43 -5.41 23.34
CA LEU A 24 -30.09 -5.27 22.76
C LEU A 24 -29.80 -3.77 22.60
N PRO A 25 -28.60 -3.28 22.98
CA PRO A 25 -28.26 -1.92 22.72
C PRO A 25 -28.30 -1.69 21.20
N ALA A 26 -29.01 -0.63 20.80
CA ALA A 26 -28.98 -0.17 19.41
C ALA A 26 -27.52 0.13 19.06
N VAL A 27 -26.97 -0.62 18.11
CA VAL A 27 -25.68 -0.30 17.52
C VAL A 27 -25.91 1.00 16.75
N THR A 28 -25.51 2.13 17.37
CA THR A 28 -25.42 3.38 16.64
C THR A 28 -24.41 3.11 15.50
N SER A 29 -24.88 3.24 14.28
CA SER A 29 -24.01 3.31 13.10
C SER A 29 -23.07 4.49 13.31
N HIS A 30 -21.89 4.21 13.88
CA HIS A 30 -20.79 5.14 13.79
C HIS A 30 -20.49 5.27 12.30
N ASP A 31 -20.55 6.49 11.80
CA ASP A 31 -20.08 6.86 10.48
C ASP A 31 -18.68 6.23 10.32
N VAL A 32 -18.60 5.12 9.59
CA VAL A 32 -17.34 4.69 8.99
C VAL A 32 -17.03 5.81 8.00
N ALA A 33 -16.14 6.71 8.40
CA ALA A 33 -15.56 7.66 7.47
C ALA A 33 -15.15 6.82 6.25
N SER A 34 -15.85 7.03 5.14
CA SER A 34 -15.54 6.39 3.88
C SER A 34 -14.09 6.79 3.59
N ALA A 35 -13.16 5.85 3.69
CA ALA A 35 -11.83 6.09 3.17
C ALA A 35 -12.02 6.58 1.74
N ALA A 36 -11.51 7.76 1.44
CA ALA A 36 -11.64 8.34 0.11
C ALA A 36 -11.15 7.28 -0.89
N ALA A 37 -12.01 6.92 -1.85
CA ALA A 37 -11.62 5.95 -2.87
C ALA A 37 -10.46 6.56 -3.65
N CYS A 38 -9.38 5.78 -3.86
CA CYS A 38 -8.25 6.23 -4.67
C CYS A 38 -8.71 6.53 -6.11
N GLN A 39 -7.95 7.37 -6.81
CA GLN A 39 -8.24 7.82 -8.16
C GLN A 39 -7.69 6.86 -9.22
N THR A 40 -8.38 6.76 -10.36
CA THR A 40 -7.90 6.05 -11.55
C THR A 40 -8.15 6.88 -12.80
N GLN A 41 -7.28 6.74 -13.80
CA GLN A 41 -7.51 7.30 -15.14
C GLN A 41 -6.97 6.35 -16.22
N HIS A 42 -7.49 6.48 -17.45
CA HIS A 42 -7.06 5.63 -18.59
C HIS A 42 -5.65 5.95 -19.09
N ASN A 43 -5.20 7.21 -18.93
CA ASN A 43 -3.87 7.64 -19.34
C ASN A 43 -2.90 7.57 -18.14
N SER A 44 -1.60 7.68 -18.42
CA SER A 44 -0.60 7.82 -17.37
C SER A 44 -0.75 9.13 -16.62
N VAL A 45 -0.48 9.11 -15.32
CA VAL A 45 -0.25 10.31 -14.52
C VAL A 45 1.12 10.86 -14.86
N HIS A 46 1.23 12.17 -15.04
CA HIS A 46 2.48 12.85 -15.32
C HIS A 46 2.94 13.60 -14.08
N VAL A 47 4.08 13.19 -13.53
CA VAL A 47 4.66 13.78 -12.33
C VAL A 47 5.86 14.63 -12.73
N ALA A 48 5.74 15.95 -12.58
CA ALA A 48 6.84 16.88 -12.85
C ALA A 48 7.90 16.80 -11.75
N LEU A 49 9.15 16.54 -12.13
CA LEU A 49 10.31 16.55 -11.24
C LEU A 49 11.32 17.59 -11.71
N SER A 50 11.65 18.57 -10.85
CA SER A 50 12.53 19.67 -11.22
C SER A 50 14.00 19.26 -11.23
N ALA A 51 14.66 19.37 -12.37
CA ALA A 51 16.08 19.12 -12.51
C ALA A 51 16.95 20.13 -11.73
N SER A 52 16.49 21.38 -11.61
CA SER A 52 17.25 22.37 -10.81
C SER A 52 17.17 22.09 -9.31
N LYS A 53 16.12 21.38 -8.83
CA LYS A 53 15.94 21.05 -7.42
C LYS A 53 16.51 19.68 -7.06
N TYR A 54 16.45 18.72 -7.97
CA TYR A 54 16.88 17.33 -7.79
C TYR A 54 17.79 16.88 -8.94
N PRO A 55 18.96 17.54 -9.12
CA PRO A 55 19.80 17.29 -10.29
C PRO A 55 20.33 15.86 -10.37
N GLU A 56 20.75 15.26 -9.25
CA GLU A 56 21.33 13.92 -9.28
C GLU A 56 20.28 12.84 -9.59
N THR A 57 19.09 12.93 -9.01
CA THR A 57 17.98 12.00 -9.28
C THR A 57 17.49 12.14 -10.72
N THR A 58 17.33 13.37 -11.23
CA THR A 58 16.84 13.56 -12.60
C THR A 58 17.85 13.13 -13.65
N ASP A 59 19.15 13.34 -13.41
CA ASP A 59 20.21 12.81 -14.25
C ASP A 59 20.23 11.28 -14.24
N HIS A 60 20.07 10.66 -13.06
CA HIS A 60 19.99 9.21 -12.95
C HIS A 60 18.82 8.65 -13.75
N ILE A 61 17.59 9.18 -13.58
CA ILE A 61 16.41 8.78 -14.33
C ILE A 61 16.66 8.88 -15.84
N SER A 62 17.22 10.02 -16.28
CA SER A 62 17.50 10.26 -17.70
C SER A 62 18.46 9.23 -18.28
N ASP A 63 19.56 8.97 -17.57
CA ASP A 63 20.59 8.00 -17.98
C ASP A 63 20.04 6.57 -18.01
N ALA A 64 19.30 6.17 -16.97
CA ALA A 64 18.71 4.84 -16.87
C ALA A 64 17.69 4.59 -18.01
N VAL A 65 16.84 5.58 -18.31
CA VAL A 65 15.88 5.48 -19.44
C VAL A 65 16.64 5.44 -20.77
N ALA A 66 17.68 6.24 -20.95
CA ALA A 66 18.52 6.20 -22.15
C ALA A 66 19.26 4.86 -22.30
N ALA A 67 19.57 4.18 -21.21
CA ALA A 67 20.14 2.85 -21.18
C ALA A 67 19.12 1.70 -21.42
N GLY A 68 17.82 2.03 -21.52
CA GLY A 68 16.76 1.08 -21.86
C GLY A 68 15.84 0.70 -20.70
N GLN A 69 16.00 1.30 -19.54
CA GLN A 69 15.02 1.15 -18.46
C GLN A 69 13.67 1.74 -18.84
N PRO A 70 12.54 1.21 -18.33
CA PRO A 70 11.22 1.71 -18.67
C PRO A 70 10.99 3.14 -18.19
N SER A 71 10.29 3.93 -19.00
CA SER A 71 9.83 5.28 -18.65
C SER A 71 8.34 5.36 -18.31
N LEU A 72 7.58 4.28 -18.59
CA LEU A 72 6.20 4.11 -18.14
C LEU A 72 6.23 3.10 -16.98
N LEU A 73 5.75 3.53 -15.84
CA LEU A 73 5.72 2.76 -14.61
C LEU A 73 4.28 2.58 -14.14
N HIS A 74 4.03 1.55 -13.31
CA HIS A 74 2.73 1.31 -12.69
C HIS A 74 2.91 1.29 -11.17
N ILE A 75 2.01 1.95 -10.46
CA ILE A 75 2.04 1.99 -8.99
C ILE A 75 1.89 0.58 -8.43
N ASP A 76 2.81 0.21 -7.53
CA ASP A 76 2.82 -1.07 -6.81
C ASP A 76 3.46 -0.88 -5.43
N ARG A 77 2.70 -0.29 -4.51
CA ARG A 77 3.17 -0.04 -3.14
C ARG A 77 3.15 -1.29 -2.29
N ALA A 78 2.31 -2.27 -2.69
CA ALA A 78 2.17 -3.51 -1.93
C ALA A 78 3.48 -4.30 -1.91
N ASP A 79 4.24 -4.28 -3.00
CA ASP A 79 5.50 -5.00 -3.16
C ASP A 79 6.76 -4.11 -3.06
N GLU A 80 6.60 -2.82 -2.66
CA GLU A 80 7.71 -1.85 -2.59
C GLU A 80 8.91 -2.34 -1.80
N ASP A 81 8.69 -2.92 -0.62
CA ASP A 81 9.79 -3.42 0.22
C ASP A 81 10.52 -4.60 -0.42
N ALA A 82 9.78 -5.48 -1.11
CA ALA A 82 10.36 -6.62 -1.83
C ALA A 82 11.17 -6.14 -3.05
N HIS A 83 10.65 -5.18 -3.81
CA HIS A 83 11.35 -4.56 -4.93
C HIS A 83 12.63 -3.88 -4.47
N ARG A 84 12.56 -3.08 -3.40
CA ARG A 84 13.73 -2.42 -2.81
C ARG A 84 14.79 -3.41 -2.34
N ALA A 85 14.37 -4.50 -1.71
CA ALA A 85 15.31 -5.53 -1.28
C ALA A 85 16.00 -6.20 -2.47
N ALA A 86 15.27 -6.43 -3.57
CA ALA A 86 15.80 -7.06 -4.77
C ALA A 86 16.75 -6.13 -5.54
N SER A 87 16.37 -4.87 -5.77
CA SER A 87 17.20 -3.89 -6.48
C SER A 87 18.52 -3.59 -5.76
N LEU A 88 18.49 -3.54 -4.43
CA LEU A 88 19.65 -3.16 -3.61
C LEU A 88 20.52 -4.33 -3.13
N ALA A 89 20.20 -5.57 -3.54
CA ALA A 89 20.91 -6.77 -3.05
C ALA A 89 22.43 -6.72 -3.22
N ASP A 90 22.89 -6.20 -4.36
CA ASP A 90 24.32 -6.10 -4.71
C ASP A 90 24.94 -4.72 -4.43
N TYR A 91 24.17 -3.81 -3.83
CA TYR A 91 24.57 -2.45 -3.56
C TYR A 91 24.69 -2.17 -2.07
N PRO A 92 25.83 -2.38 -1.42
CA PRO A 92 25.99 -2.13 0.03
C PRO A 92 25.78 -0.64 0.37
N PRO A 93 25.27 -0.32 1.58
CA PRO A 93 25.16 1.05 2.03
C PRO A 93 26.51 1.77 1.98
N ARG A 94 26.50 3.04 1.54
CA ARG A 94 27.69 3.91 1.49
C ARG A 94 27.44 5.16 2.35
N SER A 95 28.36 5.42 3.27
CA SER A 95 28.26 6.60 4.15
C SER A 95 28.18 7.90 3.34
N GLY A 96 27.19 8.75 3.66
CA GLY A 96 26.98 10.04 3.00
C GLY A 96 26.18 9.96 1.69
N TYR A 97 25.71 8.80 1.30
CA TYR A 97 24.92 8.61 0.09
C TYR A 97 23.68 7.77 0.36
N ASP A 98 22.58 8.06 -0.36
CA ASP A 98 21.48 7.16 -0.54
C ASP A 98 21.66 6.34 -1.83
N ARG A 99 20.97 5.21 -1.92
CA ARG A 99 20.92 4.38 -3.13
C ARG A 99 19.60 4.69 -3.83
N ASP A 100 19.67 5.39 -4.95
CA ASP A 100 18.54 5.70 -5.81
C ASP A 100 18.35 4.59 -6.83
N GLU A 101 17.12 4.20 -7.08
CA GLU A 101 16.73 3.06 -7.90
C GLU A 101 15.84 3.52 -9.07
N TRP A 102 16.20 3.12 -10.29
CA TRP A 102 15.29 3.31 -11.42
C TRP A 102 15.13 1.99 -12.22
N PRO A 103 13.89 1.45 -12.39
CA PRO A 103 12.61 1.98 -11.89
C PRO A 103 12.51 2.00 -10.38
N MET A 104 11.67 2.93 -9.87
CA MET A 104 11.44 3.12 -8.43
C MET A 104 10.87 1.86 -7.78
N ALA A 105 11.28 1.57 -6.54
CA ALA A 105 10.77 0.40 -5.80
C ALA A 105 9.24 0.38 -5.63
N MET A 106 8.58 1.54 -5.56
CA MET A 106 7.14 1.67 -5.49
C MET A 106 6.42 1.36 -6.82
N SER A 107 7.13 0.93 -7.84
CA SER A 107 6.54 0.55 -9.14
C SER A 107 6.72 -0.93 -9.43
N ARG A 108 5.77 -1.49 -10.19
CA ARG A 108 5.80 -2.90 -10.66
C ARG A 108 7.07 -3.24 -11.44
N GLU A 109 7.61 -2.26 -12.14
CA GLU A 109 8.83 -2.41 -12.95
C GLU A 109 10.10 -2.31 -12.11
N GLY A 110 9.99 -1.98 -10.81
CA GLY A 110 11.11 -1.95 -9.87
C GLY A 110 11.62 -3.34 -9.47
N GLY A 111 12.63 -3.37 -8.63
CA GLY A 111 13.18 -4.61 -8.12
C GLY A 111 14.41 -5.09 -8.88
N GLU A 112 14.52 -6.39 -9.11
CA GLU A 112 15.68 -6.99 -9.77
C GLU A 112 15.93 -6.39 -11.16
N GLY A 113 17.15 -5.96 -11.40
CA GLY A 113 17.54 -5.34 -12.68
C GLY A 113 17.31 -3.84 -12.77
N ALA A 114 16.79 -3.20 -11.72
CA ALA A 114 16.76 -1.74 -11.65
C ALA A 114 18.19 -1.18 -11.69
N ASP A 115 18.35 -0.05 -12.36
CA ASP A 115 19.60 0.73 -12.28
C ASP A 115 19.71 1.36 -10.88
N VAL A 116 20.89 1.30 -10.27
CA VAL A 116 21.11 1.82 -8.91
C VAL A 116 22.27 2.79 -8.91
N ARG A 117 22.04 3.99 -8.39
CA ARG A 117 23.07 5.03 -8.26
C ARG A 117 23.17 5.54 -6.83
N TYR A 118 24.39 5.82 -6.39
CA TYR A 118 24.66 6.51 -5.12
C TYR A 118 24.59 8.02 -5.34
N ILE A 119 23.61 8.67 -4.70
CA ILE A 119 23.37 10.10 -4.86
C ILE A 119 23.23 10.80 -3.51
N ASP A 120 23.24 12.13 -3.51
CA ASP A 120 23.04 12.93 -2.29
C ASP A 120 21.71 12.59 -1.62
N PRO A 121 21.70 12.34 -0.29
CA PRO A 121 20.48 11.96 0.42
C PRO A 121 19.36 13.00 0.38
N SER A 122 19.68 14.30 0.32
CA SER A 122 18.66 15.35 0.25
C SER A 122 18.00 15.41 -1.13
N ASP A 123 18.77 15.16 -2.18
CA ASP A 123 18.29 15.06 -3.56
C ASP A 123 17.33 13.84 -3.68
N ASN A 124 17.82 12.65 -3.35
CA ASN A 124 17.04 11.41 -3.43
C ASN A 124 15.73 11.47 -2.66
N ARG A 125 15.81 11.80 -1.36
CA ARG A 125 14.62 11.84 -0.48
C ARG A 125 13.64 12.93 -0.88
N GLY A 126 14.14 14.07 -1.34
CA GLY A 126 13.32 15.17 -1.82
C GLY A 126 12.57 14.82 -3.11
N ALA A 127 13.26 14.19 -4.06
CA ALA A 127 12.66 13.68 -5.29
C ALA A 127 11.62 12.60 -5.00
N GLY A 128 11.99 11.58 -4.20
CA GLY A 128 11.08 10.52 -3.79
C GLY A 128 9.82 11.02 -3.09
N ALA A 129 9.96 11.98 -2.16
CA ALA A 129 8.80 12.60 -1.50
C ALA A 129 7.92 13.38 -2.50
N THR A 130 8.51 14.06 -3.49
CA THR A 130 7.74 14.78 -4.51
C THR A 130 6.90 13.80 -5.34
N VAL A 131 7.48 12.69 -5.77
CA VAL A 131 6.78 11.65 -6.53
C VAL A 131 5.72 10.97 -5.67
N GLY A 132 6.08 10.56 -4.46
CA GLY A 132 5.16 9.90 -3.53
C GLY A 132 3.90 10.74 -3.25
N ASN A 133 4.07 12.02 -2.93
CA ASN A 133 2.96 12.94 -2.69
C ASN A 133 2.10 13.16 -3.93
N ALA A 134 2.69 13.25 -5.13
CA ALA A 134 1.94 13.41 -6.37
C ALA A 134 1.10 12.18 -6.72
N LEU A 135 1.50 11.02 -6.25
CA LEU A 135 0.83 9.75 -6.50
C LEU A 135 -0.03 9.27 -5.33
N GLU A 136 -0.05 9.95 -4.18
CA GLU A 136 -0.68 9.50 -2.94
C GLU A 136 -2.14 9.05 -3.12
N ASP A 137 -2.92 9.83 -3.87
CA ASP A 137 -4.35 9.58 -4.08
C ASP A 137 -4.64 8.60 -5.22
N TRP A 138 -3.63 8.12 -5.95
CA TRP A 138 -3.83 7.21 -7.09
C TRP A 138 -3.83 5.74 -6.64
N CYS A 139 -4.68 4.94 -7.29
CA CYS A 139 -4.80 3.50 -7.00
C CYS A 139 -3.56 2.72 -7.45
N GLU A 140 -3.44 1.51 -6.90
CA GLU A 140 -2.50 0.52 -7.43
C GLU A 140 -2.77 0.27 -8.91
N ASP A 141 -1.77 -0.14 -9.66
CA ASP A 141 -1.78 -0.35 -11.11
C ASP A 141 -1.98 0.92 -11.96
N GLN A 142 -2.16 2.10 -11.35
CA GLN A 142 -2.24 3.33 -12.12
C GLN A 142 -0.92 3.62 -12.85
N PRO A 143 -0.91 3.74 -14.19
CA PRO A 143 0.31 4.08 -14.92
C PRO A 143 0.73 5.53 -14.66
N PHE A 144 2.04 5.74 -14.54
CA PHE A 144 2.61 7.07 -14.36
C PHE A 144 3.94 7.24 -15.11
N ARG A 145 4.35 8.48 -15.29
CA ARG A 145 5.64 8.90 -15.87
C ARG A 145 6.22 10.04 -15.07
N ILE A 146 7.54 10.11 -15.06
CA ILE A 146 8.26 11.27 -14.54
C ILE A 146 8.60 12.18 -15.71
N ASP A 147 8.12 13.42 -15.65
CA ASP A 147 8.46 14.48 -16.60
C ASP A 147 9.53 15.37 -15.96
N ILE A 148 10.73 15.33 -16.49
CA ILE A 148 11.85 16.15 -15.99
C ILE A 148 11.65 17.58 -16.49
N ALA A 149 11.42 18.49 -15.54
CA ALA A 149 11.25 19.92 -15.78
C ALA A 149 12.54 20.68 -15.41
N PRO A 150 12.86 21.81 -16.05
CA PRO A 150 14.02 22.65 -15.74
C PRO A 150 14.12 23.08 -14.29
#